data_fec4a9cfbfff79419452c0a9f89b5260
#
_entry.id   fec4a9cfbfff79419452c0a9f89b5260
#
_cell.length_a   1.000
_cell.length_b   1.000
_cell.length_c   1.000
_cell.angle_alpha   90.00
_cell.angle_beta   90.00
_cell.angle_gamma   90.00
#
_symmetry.space_group_name_H-M   'P 1'
#
loop_
_entity.id
_entity.type
_entity.pdbx_description
1 polymer ?
#
loop_
_entity_poly.entity_id
_entity_poly.type
_entity_poly.pdbx_seq_one_letter_code
_entity_poly.pdbx_strand_id
1 'polypeptide(L)'
;MEVSRWQDGLNLNDSLSMCKETTGASEDAIPSHLFGILTDVDGTLTLQGQLRASTYEALWSLHHSGLKLIPVTGRSAAWGHMMLHHWPIDAVIAESGGLAMWRENAAGDFLGADQVSLQSFQLARYCFSNHADRERLIGLAEQWMAEHPPLRWASDQGQRQVDIAIDWNEQVKVPMDVVARFIEQCRKAGYSARASNIHINAWAGQFDKASSTLSLLKKLFGHDRQQAQANWFFVGDAPNDESMFANFPHHVAVQGPEHFEGHVEQMPKRYASAKASAGFEAWAQAIQRAIRSP
;
A
#
# COMPACT_ATOMS: atom_id res chain seq x y z
N MET A 1 -17.07 28.92 31.75
CA MET A 1 -15.70 28.42 31.85
C MET A 1 -15.34 27.86 30.48
N GLU A 2 -14.82 28.70 29.79
CA GLU A 2 -13.75 28.87 28.80
C GLU A 2 -13.64 27.73 27.78
N VAL A 3 -14.30 27.94 26.64
CA VAL A 3 -13.96 27.33 25.34
C VAL A 3 -13.13 28.40 24.61
N SER A 4 -11.82 28.36 24.79
CA SER A 4 -10.90 29.18 24.01
C SER A 4 -9.59 28.43 23.82
N ARG A 5 -9.26 28.12 22.57
CA ARG A 5 -7.98 28.05 21.86
C ARG A 5 -7.92 26.90 20.84
N TRP A 6 -8.62 27.12 19.74
CA TRP A 6 -8.26 26.47 18.46
C TRP A 6 -8.18 27.58 17.40
N GLN A 7 -7.28 28.52 17.57
CA GLN A 7 -6.89 29.49 16.57
C GLN A 7 -5.38 29.69 16.64
N ASP A 8 -4.65 28.76 16.10
CA ASP A 8 -3.29 28.97 15.62
C ASP A 8 -3.20 28.45 14.20
N GLY A 9 -3.49 29.26 13.28
CA GLY A 9 -2.76 29.81 12.16
C GLY A 9 -2.11 28.76 11.23
N LEU A 10 -2.91 27.89 10.53
CA LEU A 10 -2.45 27.36 9.25
C LEU A 10 -2.61 28.46 8.21
N ASN A 11 -1.51 29.09 7.87
CA ASN A 11 -1.44 30.10 6.83
C ASN A 11 -1.65 29.43 5.48
N LEU A 12 -2.89 29.49 4.97
CA LEU A 12 -3.31 28.91 3.69
C LEU A 12 -2.53 29.47 2.48
N ASN A 13 -1.80 30.57 2.66
CA ASN A 13 -0.99 31.18 1.62
C ASN A 13 0.37 30.52 1.41
N ASP A 14 0.91 29.81 2.41
CA ASP A 14 2.18 29.07 2.25
C ASP A 14 1.98 27.77 1.44
N SER A 15 0.77 27.23 1.41
CA SER A 15 0.44 26.03 0.63
C SER A 15 0.36 26.31 -0.89
N LEU A 16 0.08 27.54 -1.28
CA LEU A 16 -0.07 27.93 -2.70
C LEU A 16 1.25 28.36 -3.36
N SER A 17 2.29 28.71 -2.59
CA SER A 17 3.58 29.11 -3.14
C SER A 17 4.51 27.91 -3.44
N MET A 18 4.25 26.72 -2.88
CA MET A 18 5.02 25.51 -3.16
C MET A 18 4.63 24.76 -4.44
N CYS A 19 3.58 25.22 -5.14
CA CYS A 19 3.10 24.60 -6.39
C CYS A 19 3.81 25.11 -7.66
N LYS A 20 4.95 25.78 -7.58
CA LYS A 20 5.63 26.37 -8.75
C LYS A 20 7.03 25.86 -9.07
N GLU A 21 7.49 24.78 -8.45
CA GLU A 21 8.68 24.12 -8.95
C GLU A 21 8.26 22.86 -9.71
N THR A 22 8.57 22.85 -10.99
CA THR A 22 8.39 21.74 -11.92
C THR A 22 9.00 20.48 -11.35
N THR A 23 8.17 19.66 -10.80
CA THR A 23 8.53 18.36 -10.31
C THR A 23 8.86 17.48 -11.51
N GLY A 24 10.10 17.08 -11.64
CA GLY A 24 10.57 16.24 -12.73
C GLY A 24 10.03 14.79 -12.69
N ALA A 25 8.72 14.63 -12.76
CA ALA A 25 8.14 13.39 -13.20
C ALA A 25 8.43 13.30 -14.70
N SER A 26 9.51 12.58 -15.06
CA SER A 26 9.82 12.32 -16.45
C SER A 26 8.71 11.45 -17.02
N GLU A 27 7.96 11.98 -17.99
CA GLU A 27 6.90 11.25 -18.69
C GLU A 27 7.43 9.99 -19.37
N ASP A 28 8.73 9.95 -19.69
CA ASP A 28 9.45 8.77 -20.21
C ASP A 28 9.43 7.55 -19.26
N ALA A 29 9.05 7.77 -18.00
CA ALA A 29 8.92 6.69 -17.01
C ALA A 29 7.57 5.96 -17.08
N ILE A 30 6.60 6.55 -17.75
CA ILE A 30 5.23 6.04 -17.84
C ILE A 30 5.11 5.18 -19.09
N PRO A 31 4.61 3.92 -18.98
CA PRO A 31 4.39 3.07 -20.14
C PRO A 31 3.42 3.72 -21.13
N SER A 32 3.71 3.61 -22.43
CA SER A 32 2.83 4.09 -23.51
C SER A 32 1.45 3.41 -23.51
N HIS A 33 1.37 2.18 -22.98
CA HIS A 33 0.16 1.39 -22.86
C HIS A 33 -0.09 1.00 -21.40
N LEU A 34 -0.36 2.01 -20.56
CA LEU A 34 -0.63 1.79 -19.15
C LEU A 34 -2.05 1.20 -18.98
N PHE A 35 -2.13 0.03 -18.35
CA PHE A 35 -3.41 -0.62 -18.03
C PHE A 35 -3.91 -0.26 -16.64
N GLY A 36 -3.00 -0.10 -15.68
CA GLY A 36 -3.42 0.22 -14.32
C GLY A 36 -2.29 0.65 -13.40
N ILE A 37 -2.69 1.04 -12.20
CA ILE A 37 -1.85 1.54 -11.12
C ILE A 37 -1.94 0.61 -9.92
N LEU A 38 -0.79 0.23 -9.42
CA LEU A 38 -0.57 -0.43 -8.14
C LEU A 38 -0.07 0.64 -7.16
N THR A 39 -0.60 0.70 -5.97
CA THR A 39 -0.17 1.72 -4.99
C THR A 39 -0.15 1.18 -3.58
N ASP A 40 0.88 1.50 -2.80
CA ASP A 40 0.78 1.37 -1.36
C ASP A 40 -0.22 2.40 -0.79
N VAL A 41 -0.59 2.27 0.47
CA VAL A 41 -1.59 3.12 1.13
C VAL A 41 -0.95 4.05 2.15
N ASP A 42 -0.29 3.48 3.17
CA ASP A 42 0.20 4.24 4.32
C ASP A 42 1.52 4.94 4.02
N GLY A 43 1.50 6.28 3.96
CA GLY A 43 2.67 7.07 3.57
C GLY A 43 2.76 7.30 2.06
N THR A 44 1.91 6.65 1.27
CA THR A 44 1.78 6.85 -0.18
C THR A 44 0.49 7.60 -0.53
N LEU A 45 -0.68 7.02 -0.28
CA LEU A 45 -1.98 7.68 -0.45
C LEU A 45 -2.36 8.51 0.76
N THR A 46 -1.94 8.08 1.94
CA THR A 46 -2.24 8.80 3.19
C THR A 46 -1.04 9.61 3.67
N LEU A 47 -1.32 10.69 4.37
CA LEU A 47 -0.35 11.43 5.15
C LEU A 47 -0.74 11.35 6.63
N GLN A 48 0.14 10.79 7.47
CA GLN A 48 -0.16 10.55 8.89
C GLN A 48 -1.47 9.76 9.12
N GLY A 49 -1.69 8.73 8.29
CA GLY A 49 -2.88 7.88 8.35
C GLY A 49 -4.15 8.50 7.76
N GLN A 50 -4.11 9.73 7.26
CA GLN A 50 -5.27 10.43 6.71
C GLN A 50 -5.24 10.49 5.19
N LEU A 51 -6.32 10.04 4.55
CA LEU A 51 -6.56 10.23 3.12
C LEU A 51 -7.08 11.65 2.89
N ARG A 52 -6.36 12.45 2.13
CA ARG A 52 -6.77 13.82 1.77
C ARG A 52 -7.82 13.82 0.66
N ALA A 53 -8.66 14.86 0.63
CA ALA A 53 -9.64 15.04 -0.45
C ALA A 53 -8.98 15.06 -1.83
N SER A 54 -7.85 15.79 -1.98
CA SER A 54 -7.08 15.86 -3.23
C SER A 54 -6.55 14.50 -3.70
N THR A 55 -6.09 13.65 -2.77
CA THR A 55 -5.64 12.28 -3.10
C THR A 55 -6.83 11.41 -3.55
N TYR A 56 -7.97 11.55 -2.88
CA TYR A 56 -9.19 10.84 -3.27
C TYR A 56 -9.69 11.28 -4.65
N GLU A 57 -9.65 12.57 -4.95
CA GLU A 57 -9.94 13.13 -6.29
C GLU A 57 -8.96 12.61 -7.34
N ALA A 58 -7.67 12.47 -7.01
CA ALA A 58 -6.67 11.89 -7.91
C ALA A 58 -6.99 10.42 -8.24
N LEU A 59 -7.41 9.62 -7.25
CA LEU A 59 -7.87 8.24 -7.50
C LEU A 59 -9.07 8.20 -8.46
N TRP A 60 -10.10 9.03 -8.22
CA TRP A 60 -11.24 9.13 -9.13
C TRP A 60 -10.86 9.59 -10.54
N SER A 61 -9.94 10.54 -10.63
CA SER A 61 -9.45 11.04 -11.92
C SER A 61 -8.72 9.95 -12.72
N LEU A 62 -7.87 9.15 -12.06
CA LEU A 62 -7.20 8.00 -12.69
C LEU A 62 -8.22 6.94 -13.15
N HIS A 63 -9.18 6.62 -12.29
CA HIS A 63 -10.25 5.69 -12.61
C HIS A 63 -11.08 6.14 -13.83
N HIS A 64 -11.51 7.40 -13.86
CA HIS A 64 -12.25 7.98 -15.00
C HIS A 64 -11.42 8.06 -16.28
N SER A 65 -10.10 7.95 -16.19
CA SER A 65 -9.22 7.83 -17.35
C SER A 65 -9.13 6.39 -17.90
N GLY A 66 -9.92 5.45 -17.33
CA GLY A 66 -9.98 4.04 -17.75
C GLY A 66 -8.93 3.15 -17.12
N LEU A 67 -8.11 3.66 -16.19
CA LEU A 67 -7.06 2.88 -15.53
C LEU A 67 -7.65 2.01 -14.41
N LYS A 68 -7.15 0.78 -14.30
CA LYS A 68 -7.43 -0.10 -13.18
C LYS A 68 -6.60 0.30 -11.97
N LEU A 69 -7.21 0.32 -10.78
CA LEU A 69 -6.56 0.75 -9.54
C LEU A 69 -6.56 -0.38 -8.52
N ILE A 70 -5.38 -0.74 -8.01
CA ILE A 70 -5.23 -1.82 -7.01
C ILE A 70 -4.29 -1.35 -5.90
N PRO A 71 -4.81 -1.02 -4.71
CA PRO A 71 -4.00 -0.86 -3.51
C PRO A 71 -3.33 -2.17 -3.09
N VAL A 72 -2.07 -2.07 -2.63
CA VAL A 72 -1.23 -3.18 -2.16
C VAL A 72 -0.66 -2.80 -0.80
N THR A 73 -1.29 -3.23 0.28
CA THR A 73 -1.07 -2.66 1.62
C THR A 73 -0.78 -3.71 2.69
N GLY A 74 -0.11 -3.28 3.76
CA GLY A 74 -0.01 -4.03 5.01
C GLY A 74 -1.22 -3.90 5.93
N ARG A 75 -2.25 -3.10 5.57
CA ARG A 75 -3.49 -2.99 6.33
C ARG A 75 -4.29 -4.29 6.33
N SER A 76 -5.14 -4.48 7.35
CA SER A 76 -5.95 -5.68 7.53
C SER A 76 -7.01 -5.89 6.46
N ALA A 77 -7.56 -7.09 6.41
CA ALA A 77 -8.69 -7.46 5.55
C ALA A 77 -9.88 -6.49 5.66
N ALA A 78 -10.18 -6.01 6.87
CA ALA A 78 -11.29 -5.08 7.09
C ALA A 78 -11.07 -3.73 6.39
N TRP A 79 -9.83 -3.22 6.35
CA TRP A 79 -9.47 -2.04 5.57
C TRP A 79 -9.67 -2.28 4.09
N GLY A 80 -9.22 -3.43 3.56
CA GLY A 80 -9.44 -3.80 2.18
C GLY A 80 -10.93 -3.90 1.82
N HIS A 81 -11.74 -4.46 2.71
CA HIS A 81 -13.19 -4.51 2.55
C HIS A 81 -13.81 -3.10 2.47
N MET A 82 -13.41 -2.20 3.37
CA MET A 82 -13.86 -0.79 3.34
C MET A 82 -13.44 -0.09 2.05
N MET A 83 -12.19 -0.26 1.62
CA MET A 83 -11.69 0.36 0.38
C MET A 83 -12.50 -0.11 -0.84
N LEU A 84 -12.82 -1.41 -0.95
CA LEU A 84 -13.64 -1.94 -2.04
C LEU A 84 -15.06 -1.38 -2.06
N HIS A 85 -15.62 -0.94 -0.94
CA HIS A 85 -16.95 -0.34 -0.89
C HIS A 85 -16.95 1.15 -1.19
N HIS A 86 -15.85 1.86 -0.90
CA HIS A 86 -15.87 3.33 -0.88
C HIS A 86 -14.87 4.00 -1.83
N TRP A 87 -13.87 3.26 -2.32
CA TRP A 87 -12.86 3.83 -3.22
C TRP A 87 -13.08 3.37 -4.66
N PRO A 88 -12.64 4.16 -5.65
CA PRO A 88 -12.72 3.79 -7.06
C PRO A 88 -11.63 2.79 -7.46
N ILE A 89 -11.56 1.65 -6.76
CA ILE A 89 -10.55 0.62 -6.95
C ILE A 89 -11.18 -0.66 -7.47
N ASP A 90 -10.42 -1.45 -8.21
CA ASP A 90 -10.90 -2.69 -8.86
C ASP A 90 -10.72 -3.91 -7.97
N ALA A 91 -9.60 -3.97 -7.27
CA ALA A 91 -9.24 -5.02 -6.32
C ALA A 91 -8.32 -4.44 -5.22
N VAL A 92 -7.99 -5.23 -4.21
CA VAL A 92 -7.02 -4.86 -3.17
C VAL A 92 -6.19 -6.07 -2.75
N ILE A 93 -4.90 -5.87 -2.54
CA ILE A 93 -4.02 -6.79 -1.84
C ILE A 93 -3.82 -6.25 -0.42
N ALA A 94 -4.20 -7.03 0.58
CA ALA A 94 -4.12 -6.70 1.99
C ALA A 94 -3.14 -7.62 2.74
N GLU A 95 -2.85 -7.28 3.98
CA GLU A 95 -2.03 -8.08 4.89
C GLU A 95 -0.70 -8.51 4.28
N SER A 96 0.05 -7.51 3.78
CA SER A 96 1.41 -7.67 3.24
C SER A 96 1.52 -8.64 2.05
N GLY A 97 0.42 -8.88 1.34
CA GLY A 97 0.32 -9.86 0.26
C GLY A 97 -0.46 -11.12 0.65
N GLY A 98 -0.89 -11.25 1.90
CA GLY A 98 -1.55 -12.45 2.40
C GLY A 98 -2.94 -12.69 1.84
N LEU A 99 -3.61 -11.61 1.43
CA LEU A 99 -5.02 -11.66 1.03
C LEU A 99 -5.29 -10.76 -0.17
N ALA A 100 -5.85 -11.33 -1.23
CA ALA A 100 -6.41 -10.58 -2.36
C ALA A 100 -7.94 -10.55 -2.27
N MET A 101 -8.56 -9.40 -2.54
CA MET A 101 -10.02 -9.25 -2.54
C MET A 101 -10.46 -8.42 -3.74
N TRP A 102 -11.63 -8.76 -4.28
CA TRP A 102 -12.26 -8.07 -5.42
C TRP A 102 -13.78 -8.27 -5.38
N ARG A 103 -14.49 -7.60 -6.27
CA ARG A 103 -15.94 -7.76 -6.42
C ARG A 103 -16.26 -8.76 -7.52
N GLU A 104 -17.31 -9.57 -7.31
CA GLU A 104 -17.88 -10.49 -8.30
C GLU A 104 -19.40 -10.30 -8.37
N ASN A 105 -19.97 -10.59 -9.53
CA ASN A 105 -21.43 -10.73 -9.68
C ASN A 105 -21.91 -12.09 -9.12
N ALA A 106 -23.20 -12.35 -9.18
CA ALA A 106 -23.78 -13.62 -8.71
C ALA A 106 -23.30 -14.85 -9.51
N ALA A 107 -22.76 -14.66 -10.71
CA ALA A 107 -22.18 -15.73 -11.53
C ALA A 107 -20.70 -15.99 -11.24
N GLY A 108 -20.06 -15.16 -10.39
CA GLY A 108 -18.64 -15.27 -10.06
C GLY A 108 -17.73 -14.51 -11.03
N ASP A 109 -18.29 -13.66 -11.91
CA ASP A 109 -17.49 -12.83 -12.81
C ASP A 109 -16.96 -11.60 -12.07
N PHE A 110 -15.72 -11.23 -12.35
CA PHE A 110 -15.10 -10.02 -11.82
C PHE A 110 -15.87 -8.76 -12.23
N LEU A 111 -16.10 -7.87 -11.26
CA LEU A 111 -16.68 -6.55 -11.48
C LEU A 111 -15.64 -5.44 -11.17
N GLY A 112 -15.30 -4.68 -12.20
CA GLY A 112 -14.50 -3.46 -12.04
C GLY A 112 -15.26 -2.37 -11.28
N ALA A 113 -14.54 -1.33 -10.85
CA ALA A 113 -15.12 -0.24 -10.07
C ALA A 113 -16.26 0.51 -10.79
N ASP A 114 -16.19 0.59 -12.12
CA ASP A 114 -17.19 1.18 -13.01
C ASP A 114 -18.48 0.36 -13.17
N GLN A 115 -18.44 -0.91 -12.80
CA GLN A 115 -19.55 -1.85 -12.98
C GLN A 115 -20.35 -2.10 -11.70
N VAL A 116 -19.99 -1.43 -10.61
CA VAL A 116 -20.59 -1.67 -9.29
C VAL A 116 -21.96 -1.04 -9.19
N SER A 117 -22.97 -1.90 -9.01
CA SER A 117 -24.29 -1.52 -8.49
C SER A 117 -24.37 -2.04 -7.05
N LEU A 118 -24.66 -1.17 -6.09
CA LEU A 118 -24.67 -1.46 -4.65
C LEU A 118 -25.53 -2.67 -4.22
N GLN A 119 -26.35 -3.20 -5.11
CA GLN A 119 -27.26 -4.32 -4.83
C GLN A 119 -26.86 -5.65 -5.45
N SER A 120 -25.78 -5.73 -6.23
CA SER A 120 -25.52 -6.89 -7.09
C SER A 120 -24.12 -7.50 -7.02
N PHE A 121 -23.26 -7.08 -6.09
CA PHE A 121 -21.95 -7.69 -5.96
C PHE A 121 -21.73 -8.41 -4.62
N GLN A 122 -20.90 -9.42 -4.64
CA GLN A 122 -20.30 -10.06 -3.48
C GLN A 122 -18.80 -9.86 -3.48
N LEU A 123 -18.17 -9.89 -2.32
CA LEU A 123 -16.73 -9.83 -2.22
C LEU A 123 -16.13 -11.23 -2.31
N ALA A 124 -15.35 -11.44 -3.35
CA ALA A 124 -14.49 -12.61 -3.48
C ALA A 124 -13.14 -12.35 -2.83
N ARG A 125 -12.50 -13.42 -2.39
CA ARG A 125 -11.16 -13.36 -1.77
C ARG A 125 -10.33 -14.58 -2.13
N TYR A 126 -9.02 -14.38 -2.15
CA TYR A 126 -8.02 -15.44 -2.24
C TYR A 126 -6.97 -15.26 -1.17
N CYS A 127 -6.76 -16.29 -0.35
CA CYS A 127 -5.77 -16.29 0.72
C CYS A 127 -4.51 -17.03 0.24
N PHE A 128 -3.36 -16.38 0.37
CA PHE A 128 -2.05 -16.93 -0.04
C PHE A 128 -1.34 -17.69 1.07
N SER A 129 -1.92 -17.72 2.29
CA SER A 129 -1.33 -18.35 3.46
C SER A 129 -1.99 -19.66 3.82
N ASN A 130 -1.21 -20.50 4.52
CA ASN A 130 -1.71 -21.63 5.29
C ASN A 130 -1.88 -21.19 6.76
N HIS A 131 -3.08 -21.33 7.31
CA HIS A 131 -3.43 -20.85 8.67
C HIS A 131 -2.72 -21.60 9.82
N ALA A 132 -2.15 -22.77 9.59
CA ALA A 132 -1.65 -23.64 10.66
C ALA A 132 -0.50 -23.05 11.51
N ASP A 133 0.29 -22.14 10.95
CA ASP A 133 1.46 -21.57 11.63
C ASP A 133 1.19 -20.18 12.24
N ARG A 134 0.00 -19.61 11.99
CA ARG A 134 -0.34 -18.27 12.49
C ARG A 134 -0.40 -18.21 14.02
N GLU A 135 -0.95 -19.23 14.67
CA GLU A 135 -1.07 -19.30 16.13
C GLU A 135 0.31 -19.38 16.82
N ARG A 136 1.27 -20.10 16.22
CA ARG A 136 2.64 -20.14 16.74
C ARG A 136 3.35 -18.79 16.60
N LEU A 137 3.09 -18.08 15.49
CA LEU A 137 3.61 -16.74 15.26
C LEU A 137 3.03 -15.73 16.25
N ILE A 138 1.73 -15.83 16.58
CA ILE A 138 1.08 -15.04 17.64
C ILE A 138 1.80 -15.24 18.97
N GLY A 139 2.02 -16.49 19.38
CA GLY A 139 2.75 -16.81 20.63
C GLY A 139 4.17 -16.23 20.66
N LEU A 140 4.90 -16.27 19.55
CA LEU A 140 6.23 -15.65 19.43
C LEU A 140 6.15 -14.14 19.63
N ALA A 141 5.16 -13.49 19.02
CA ALA A 141 4.97 -12.05 19.13
C ALA A 141 4.54 -11.61 20.54
N GLU A 142 3.67 -12.36 21.19
CA GLU A 142 3.23 -12.09 22.58
C GLU A 142 4.40 -12.17 23.56
N GLN A 143 5.23 -13.19 23.43
CA GLN A 143 6.45 -13.31 24.25
C GLN A 143 7.38 -12.12 24.02
N TRP A 144 7.62 -11.73 22.77
CA TRP A 144 8.48 -10.60 22.45
C TRP A 144 7.94 -9.27 22.99
N MET A 145 6.64 -9.01 22.84
CA MET A 145 6.01 -7.78 23.37
C MET A 145 6.08 -7.73 24.90
N ALA A 146 5.96 -8.84 25.60
CA ALA A 146 6.10 -8.90 27.06
C ALA A 146 7.51 -8.50 27.53
N GLU A 147 8.53 -8.81 26.75
CA GLU A 147 9.95 -8.49 27.04
C GLU A 147 10.35 -7.07 26.58
N HIS A 148 9.57 -6.44 25.69
CA HIS A 148 9.91 -5.17 25.04
C HIS A 148 8.76 -4.16 25.08
N PRO A 149 8.30 -3.71 26.26
CA PRO A 149 7.34 -2.61 26.31
C PRO A 149 7.98 -1.32 25.75
N PRO A 150 7.21 -0.43 25.07
CA PRO A 150 5.76 -0.40 24.97
C PRO A 150 5.18 -1.06 23.71
N LEU A 151 5.88 -2.00 23.06
CA LEU A 151 5.32 -2.75 21.93
C LEU A 151 3.96 -3.34 22.28
N ARG A 152 3.05 -3.32 21.33
CA ARG A 152 1.69 -3.86 21.48
C ARG A 152 1.11 -4.27 20.14
N TRP A 153 0.02 -4.99 20.16
CA TRP A 153 -0.74 -5.28 18.95
C TRP A 153 -1.18 -3.99 18.25
N ALA A 154 -1.14 -3.99 16.93
CA ALA A 154 -1.77 -2.95 16.12
C ALA A 154 -3.28 -2.89 16.42
N SER A 155 -3.88 -1.71 16.32
CA SER A 155 -5.30 -1.49 16.63
C SER A 155 -6.25 -2.35 15.80
N ASP A 156 -5.82 -2.77 14.61
CA ASP A 156 -6.58 -3.61 13.67
C ASP A 156 -6.20 -5.10 13.73
N GLN A 157 -5.39 -5.54 14.72
CA GLN A 157 -4.95 -6.95 14.83
C GLN A 157 -6.12 -7.93 14.88
N GLY A 158 -7.21 -7.60 15.57
CA GLY A 158 -8.41 -8.46 15.66
C GLY A 158 -9.15 -8.63 14.33
N GLN A 159 -8.81 -7.85 13.31
CA GLN A 159 -9.43 -7.86 11.98
C GLN A 159 -8.52 -8.52 10.92
N ARG A 160 -7.35 -9.02 11.33
CA ARG A 160 -6.39 -9.69 10.46
C ARG A 160 -6.67 -11.18 10.34
N GLN A 161 -6.54 -11.70 9.15
CA GLN A 161 -6.85 -13.09 8.81
C GLN A 161 -5.60 -13.93 8.51
N VAL A 162 -4.53 -13.30 8.04
CA VAL A 162 -3.33 -13.97 7.54
C VAL A 162 -2.08 -13.55 8.30
N ASP A 163 -1.74 -12.27 8.27
CA ASP A 163 -0.56 -11.76 8.98
C ASP A 163 -0.89 -11.39 10.44
N ILE A 164 0.13 -10.98 11.15
CA ILE A 164 0.02 -10.25 12.41
C ILE A 164 0.66 -8.88 12.26
N ALA A 165 0.19 -7.91 13.05
CA ALA A 165 0.78 -6.58 13.09
C ALA A 165 1.05 -6.13 14.52
N ILE A 166 2.28 -5.67 14.77
CA ILE A 166 2.72 -5.07 16.03
C ILE A 166 2.94 -3.60 15.79
N ASP A 167 2.31 -2.75 16.60
CA ASP A 167 2.49 -1.30 16.60
C ASP A 167 3.87 -0.96 17.18
N TRP A 168 4.68 -0.26 16.41
CA TRP A 168 5.96 0.27 16.85
C TRP A 168 6.07 1.80 16.68
N ASN A 169 5.24 2.41 15.82
CA ASN A 169 5.34 3.85 15.50
C ASN A 169 3.97 4.50 15.11
N GLU A 170 2.84 3.87 15.37
CA GLU A 170 1.51 4.47 15.15
C GLU A 170 1.00 5.17 16.43
N GLN A 171 0.82 4.42 17.51
CA GLN A 171 0.35 4.93 18.80
C GLN A 171 1.44 4.86 19.88
N VAL A 172 2.51 4.11 19.64
CA VAL A 172 3.71 4.04 20.47
C VAL A 172 4.94 4.36 19.64
N LYS A 173 6.07 4.66 20.29
CA LYS A 173 7.36 4.79 19.62
C LYS A 173 8.35 3.81 20.23
N VAL A 174 8.90 2.96 19.40
CA VAL A 174 9.89 1.93 19.78
C VAL A 174 11.15 2.10 18.94
N PRO A 175 12.34 1.98 19.54
CA PRO A 175 13.60 2.08 18.80
C PRO A 175 13.72 1.04 17.68
N MET A 176 14.31 1.44 16.55
CA MET A 176 14.43 0.59 15.37
C MET A 176 15.28 -0.65 15.61
N ASP A 177 16.21 -0.64 16.55
CA ASP A 177 17.00 -1.83 16.91
C ASP A 177 16.13 -2.93 17.53
N VAL A 178 15.10 -2.57 18.31
CA VAL A 178 14.12 -3.54 18.83
C VAL A 178 13.30 -4.15 17.70
N VAL A 179 12.85 -3.29 16.75
CA VAL A 179 12.12 -3.71 15.55
C VAL A 179 12.95 -4.68 14.72
N ALA A 180 14.21 -4.34 14.44
CA ALA A 180 15.11 -5.16 13.65
C ALA A 180 15.37 -6.54 14.30
N ARG A 181 15.55 -6.58 15.63
CA ARG A 181 15.74 -7.83 16.38
C ARG A 181 14.51 -8.72 16.30
N PHE A 182 13.29 -8.17 16.38
CA PHE A 182 12.07 -8.96 16.23
C PHE A 182 11.93 -9.55 14.82
N ILE A 183 12.19 -8.74 13.80
CA ILE A 183 12.20 -9.22 12.39
C ILE A 183 13.18 -10.38 12.22
N GLU A 184 14.37 -10.25 12.77
CA GLU A 184 15.39 -11.31 12.72
C GLU A 184 14.95 -12.57 13.49
N GLN A 185 14.29 -12.42 14.62
CA GLN A 185 13.73 -13.54 15.37
C GLN A 185 12.62 -14.26 14.58
N CYS A 186 11.73 -13.52 13.94
CA CYS A 186 10.72 -14.11 13.05
C CYS A 186 11.39 -14.92 11.92
N ARG A 187 12.43 -14.38 11.27
CA ARG A 187 13.17 -15.08 10.21
C ARG A 187 13.83 -16.38 10.70
N LYS A 188 14.49 -16.34 11.87
CA LYS A 188 15.09 -17.54 12.49
C LYS A 188 14.05 -18.60 12.81
N ALA A 189 12.82 -18.21 13.14
CA ALA A 189 11.70 -19.11 13.38
C ALA A 189 10.99 -19.59 12.09
N GLY A 190 11.48 -19.18 10.90
CA GLY A 190 10.93 -19.59 9.62
C GLY A 190 9.74 -18.73 9.12
N TYR A 191 9.52 -17.57 9.73
CA TYR A 191 8.47 -16.63 9.33
C TYR A 191 9.04 -15.48 8.51
N SER A 192 8.20 -14.90 7.67
CA SER A 192 8.48 -13.62 7.01
C SER A 192 8.09 -12.47 7.93
N ALA A 193 8.89 -11.40 7.95
CA ALA A 193 8.56 -10.19 8.68
C ALA A 193 9.17 -8.95 7.99
N ARG A 194 8.43 -7.84 8.01
CA ARG A 194 8.83 -6.54 7.47
C ARG A 194 8.30 -5.41 8.36
N ALA A 195 9.07 -4.33 8.47
CA ALA A 195 8.58 -3.09 9.05
C ALA A 195 8.00 -2.20 7.98
N SER A 196 6.83 -1.64 8.26
CA SER A 196 6.28 -0.46 7.59
C SER A 196 6.59 0.79 8.42
N ASN A 197 6.12 1.95 7.97
CA ASN A 197 6.28 3.21 8.72
C ASN A 197 5.63 3.19 10.12
N ILE A 198 4.69 2.28 10.37
CA ILE A 198 3.88 2.24 11.59
C ILE A 198 3.87 0.87 12.28
N HIS A 199 3.92 -0.23 11.52
CA HIS A 199 3.77 -1.58 12.03
C HIS A 199 4.95 -2.48 11.67
N ILE A 200 5.19 -3.50 12.48
CA ILE A 200 5.91 -4.71 12.08
C ILE A 200 4.85 -5.71 11.64
N ASN A 201 4.82 -6.06 10.36
CA ASN A 201 3.99 -7.14 9.86
C ASN A 201 4.80 -8.43 9.79
N ALA A 202 4.23 -9.54 10.27
CA ALA A 202 4.85 -10.85 10.17
C ALA A 202 3.81 -11.90 9.75
N TRP A 203 4.27 -12.91 8.98
CA TRP A 203 3.38 -13.94 8.43
C TRP A 203 4.09 -15.26 8.19
N ALA A 204 3.29 -16.32 8.13
CA ALA A 204 3.71 -17.64 7.71
C ALA A 204 3.38 -17.83 6.23
N GLY A 205 4.34 -18.36 5.46
CA GLY A 205 4.16 -18.64 4.03
C GLY A 205 5.15 -17.92 3.13
N GLN A 206 5.18 -18.36 1.88
CA GLN A 206 6.12 -17.88 0.85
C GLN A 206 5.42 -16.90 -0.12
N PHE A 207 4.85 -15.83 0.43
CA PHE A 207 4.23 -14.77 -0.35
C PHE A 207 4.79 -13.40 0.06
N ASP A 208 4.61 -12.45 -0.80
CA ASP A 208 4.90 -11.04 -0.57
C ASP A 208 3.95 -10.16 -1.41
N LYS A 209 4.05 -8.84 -1.28
CA LYS A 209 3.24 -7.90 -2.05
C LYS A 209 3.30 -8.17 -3.57
N ALA A 210 4.50 -8.43 -4.12
CA ALA A 210 4.66 -8.59 -5.57
C ALA A 210 4.16 -9.93 -6.10
N SER A 211 4.51 -11.03 -5.44
CA SER A 211 4.09 -12.37 -5.87
C SER A 211 2.57 -12.53 -5.87
N SER A 212 1.93 -12.00 -4.83
CA SER A 212 0.47 -12.00 -4.71
C SER A 212 -0.19 -11.07 -5.73
N THR A 213 0.40 -9.91 -5.98
CA THR A 213 -0.08 -8.99 -7.02
C THR A 213 0.00 -9.65 -8.40
N LEU A 214 1.14 -10.23 -8.78
CA LEU A 214 1.29 -10.92 -10.07
C LEU A 214 0.25 -12.05 -10.24
N SER A 215 0.00 -12.80 -9.17
CA SER A 215 -1.03 -13.86 -9.17
C SER A 215 -2.44 -13.30 -9.37
N LEU A 216 -2.76 -12.17 -8.71
CA LEU A 216 -4.04 -11.49 -8.88
C LEU A 216 -4.21 -10.93 -10.29
N LEU A 217 -3.18 -10.26 -10.84
CA LEU A 217 -3.23 -9.70 -12.20
C LEU A 217 -3.45 -10.79 -13.24
N LYS A 218 -2.82 -11.95 -13.08
CA LYS A 218 -3.05 -13.12 -13.95
C LYS A 218 -4.49 -13.62 -13.81
N LYS A 219 -5.02 -13.70 -12.58
CA LYS A 219 -6.37 -14.20 -12.31
C LYS A 219 -7.47 -13.29 -12.89
N LEU A 220 -7.38 -11.98 -12.63
CA LEU A 220 -8.46 -11.05 -12.97
C LEU A 220 -8.37 -10.51 -14.40
N PHE A 221 -7.16 -10.33 -14.93
CA PHE A 221 -6.95 -9.65 -16.23
C PHE A 221 -6.23 -10.53 -17.25
N GLY A 222 -5.83 -11.76 -16.89
CA GLY A 222 -5.09 -12.66 -17.77
C GLY A 222 -3.64 -12.23 -18.01
N HIS A 223 -3.16 -11.20 -17.32
CA HIS A 223 -1.80 -10.69 -17.50
C HIS A 223 -0.77 -11.66 -16.91
N ASP A 224 0.09 -12.18 -17.75
CA ASP A 224 1.31 -12.87 -17.29
C ASP A 224 2.32 -11.88 -16.67
N ARG A 225 3.44 -12.41 -16.17
CA ARG A 225 4.48 -11.57 -15.55
C ARG A 225 4.99 -10.49 -16.51
N GLN A 226 5.21 -10.80 -17.76
CA GLN A 226 5.74 -9.85 -18.74
C GLN A 226 4.73 -8.73 -19.03
N GLN A 227 3.46 -9.08 -19.22
CA GLN A 227 2.39 -8.12 -19.43
C GLN A 227 2.15 -7.26 -18.18
N ALA A 228 2.20 -7.87 -16.97
CA ALA A 228 2.10 -7.12 -15.73
C ALA A 228 3.25 -6.11 -15.58
N GLN A 229 4.48 -6.51 -15.88
CA GLN A 229 5.65 -5.62 -15.82
C GLN A 229 5.61 -4.50 -16.85
N ALA A 230 5.05 -4.75 -18.03
CA ALA A 230 4.99 -3.76 -19.12
C ALA A 230 3.85 -2.74 -18.93
N ASN A 231 2.72 -3.15 -18.33
CA ASN A 231 1.46 -2.39 -18.41
C ASN A 231 0.99 -1.83 -17.06
N TRP A 232 1.73 -2.08 -15.98
CA TRP A 232 1.35 -1.60 -14.64
C TRP A 232 2.42 -0.69 -14.05
N PHE A 233 1.97 0.40 -13.42
CA PHE A 233 2.83 1.35 -12.73
C PHE A 233 2.65 1.22 -11.21
N PHE A 234 3.74 1.18 -10.45
CA PHE A 234 3.70 1.07 -9.00
C PHE A 234 4.13 2.36 -8.32
N VAL A 235 3.40 2.74 -7.27
CA VAL A 235 3.75 3.86 -6.37
C VAL A 235 3.83 3.34 -4.94
N GLY A 236 4.94 3.57 -4.25
CA GLY A 236 5.15 3.16 -2.87
C GLY A 236 6.11 4.10 -2.13
N ASP A 237 6.32 3.90 -0.85
CA ASP A 237 7.07 4.83 -0.01
C ASP A 237 8.07 4.19 0.96
N ALA A 238 8.02 2.88 1.19
CA ALA A 238 8.73 2.27 2.32
C ALA A 238 9.48 0.98 1.95
N PRO A 239 10.42 0.52 2.81
CA PRO A 239 11.18 -0.71 2.59
C PRO A 239 10.33 -1.98 2.43
N ASN A 240 9.12 -2.03 2.99
CA ASN A 240 8.19 -3.16 2.79
C ASN A 240 7.66 -3.27 1.35
N ASP A 241 7.88 -2.25 0.51
CA ASP A 241 7.56 -2.23 -0.92
C ASP A 241 8.69 -2.75 -1.81
N GLU A 242 9.81 -3.16 -1.24
CA GLU A 242 10.99 -3.63 -1.98
C GLU A 242 10.64 -4.67 -3.05
N SER A 243 9.80 -5.66 -2.71
CA SER A 243 9.38 -6.68 -3.67
C SER A 243 8.61 -6.09 -4.85
N MET A 244 7.84 -5.04 -4.64
CA MET A 244 7.14 -4.32 -5.69
C MET A 244 8.10 -3.55 -6.59
N PHE A 245 9.03 -2.79 -6.01
CA PHE A 245 10.07 -2.06 -6.75
C PHE A 245 10.96 -3.00 -7.58
N ALA A 246 11.27 -4.18 -7.05
CA ALA A 246 12.07 -5.20 -7.72
C ALA A 246 11.34 -5.84 -8.92
N ASN A 247 10.03 -6.03 -8.82
CA ASN A 247 9.25 -6.78 -9.81
C ASN A 247 8.52 -5.91 -10.82
N PHE A 248 8.24 -4.64 -10.52
CA PHE A 248 7.56 -3.70 -11.43
C PHE A 248 8.54 -2.62 -11.89
N PRO A 249 9.07 -2.70 -13.13
CA PRO A 249 10.09 -1.76 -13.61
C PRO A 249 9.58 -0.31 -13.75
N HIS A 250 8.27 -0.15 -13.98
CA HIS A 250 7.59 1.14 -13.98
C HIS A 250 7.11 1.46 -12.58
N HIS A 251 7.91 2.21 -11.84
CA HIS A 251 7.58 2.58 -10.46
C HIS A 251 8.17 3.92 -10.05
N VAL A 252 7.67 4.46 -8.96
CA VAL A 252 8.22 5.62 -8.25
C VAL A 252 8.10 5.44 -6.75
N ALA A 253 9.12 5.84 -6.00
CA ALA A 253 9.04 6.00 -4.56
C ALA A 253 8.67 7.45 -4.21
N VAL A 254 7.68 7.62 -3.32
CA VAL A 254 7.25 8.94 -2.82
C VAL A 254 7.92 9.31 -1.48
N GLN A 255 9.09 8.73 -1.25
CA GLN A 255 10.05 9.11 -0.20
C GLN A 255 11.44 9.20 -0.83
N GLY A 256 12.36 9.95 -0.19
CA GLY A 256 13.72 10.07 -0.70
C GLY A 256 14.56 8.80 -0.53
N PRO A 257 15.70 8.68 -1.24
CA PRO A 257 16.57 7.51 -1.16
C PRO A 257 17.05 7.21 0.27
N GLU A 258 17.22 8.23 1.09
CA GLU A 258 17.63 8.11 2.49
C GLU A 258 16.69 7.23 3.34
N HIS A 259 15.44 7.10 2.90
CA HIS A 259 14.45 6.27 3.58
C HIS A 259 14.64 4.77 3.33
N PHE A 260 15.35 4.42 2.27
CA PHE A 260 15.58 3.03 1.83
C PHE A 260 17.00 2.54 2.11
N GLU A 261 17.97 3.45 2.19
CA GLU A 261 19.38 3.12 2.40
C GLU A 261 19.61 2.28 3.66
N GLY A 262 20.26 1.12 3.50
CA GLY A 262 20.53 0.17 4.58
C GLY A 262 19.32 -0.69 5.01
N HIS A 263 18.15 -0.50 4.39
CA HIS A 263 16.91 -1.21 4.73
C HIS A 263 16.41 -2.14 3.61
N VAL A 264 16.90 -1.98 2.38
CA VAL A 264 16.54 -2.79 1.21
C VAL A 264 17.79 -3.26 0.48
N GLU A 265 17.68 -4.39 -0.22
CA GLU A 265 18.72 -4.88 -1.12
C GLU A 265 18.60 -4.24 -2.51
N GLN A 266 17.38 -3.89 -2.91
CA GLN A 266 17.09 -3.28 -4.21
C GLN A 266 16.42 -1.92 -4.02
N MET A 267 17.18 -0.87 -4.32
CA MET A 267 16.72 0.51 -4.26
C MET A 267 15.66 0.81 -5.33
N PRO A 268 14.66 1.65 -5.04
CA PRO A 268 13.79 2.20 -6.08
C PRO A 268 14.60 2.92 -7.17
N LYS A 269 14.17 2.80 -8.42
CA LYS A 269 14.86 3.43 -9.56
C LYS A 269 14.52 4.90 -9.73
N ARG A 270 13.39 5.34 -9.17
CA ARG A 270 12.88 6.71 -9.31
C ARG A 270 12.28 7.19 -8.00
N TYR A 271 12.43 8.48 -7.76
CA TYR A 271 11.94 9.15 -6.56
C TYR A 271 11.10 10.35 -6.97
N ALA A 272 9.95 10.53 -6.34
CA ALA A 272 9.14 11.73 -6.52
C ALA A 272 9.80 12.93 -5.83
N SER A 273 9.65 14.11 -6.41
CA SER A 273 10.14 15.35 -5.79
C SER A 273 9.29 15.79 -4.59
N ALA A 274 8.03 15.40 -4.55
CA ALA A 274 7.15 15.61 -3.40
C ALA A 274 6.94 14.28 -2.65
N LYS A 275 6.78 14.34 -1.32
CA LYS A 275 6.67 13.16 -0.45
C LYS A 275 5.22 12.75 -0.22
N ALA A 276 5.00 11.47 0.05
CA ALA A 276 3.72 10.87 0.41
C ALA A 276 2.58 11.23 -0.58
N SER A 277 1.40 11.58 -0.09
CA SER A 277 0.21 11.87 -0.90
C SER A 277 0.44 12.95 -1.96
N ALA A 278 1.23 13.99 -1.66
CA ALA A 278 1.57 15.02 -2.66
C ALA A 278 2.43 14.46 -3.81
N GLY A 279 3.31 13.51 -3.53
CA GLY A 279 4.07 12.78 -4.55
C GLY A 279 3.17 11.91 -5.42
N PHE A 280 2.25 11.18 -4.80
CA PHE A 280 1.24 10.40 -5.52
C PHE A 280 0.38 11.28 -6.43
N GLU A 281 -0.15 12.41 -5.91
CA GLU A 281 -0.99 13.35 -6.65
C GLU A 281 -0.25 13.94 -7.88
N ALA A 282 1.02 14.30 -7.71
CA ALA A 282 1.84 14.81 -8.81
C ALA A 282 2.04 13.75 -9.91
N TRP A 283 2.29 12.49 -9.53
CA TRP A 283 2.42 11.38 -10.49
C TRP A 283 1.08 11.02 -11.14
N ALA A 284 -0.03 11.06 -10.40
CA ALA A 284 -1.36 10.86 -10.97
C ALA A 284 -1.66 11.87 -12.09
N GLN A 285 -1.31 13.14 -11.88
CA GLN A 285 -1.44 14.18 -12.90
C GLN A 285 -0.50 13.93 -14.10
N ALA A 286 0.74 13.51 -13.87
CA ALA A 286 1.68 13.20 -14.95
C ALA A 286 1.19 12.02 -15.80
N ILE A 287 0.70 10.95 -15.17
CA ILE A 287 0.11 9.81 -15.84
C ILE A 287 -1.09 10.23 -16.69
N GLN A 288 -1.98 11.07 -16.16
CA GLN A 288 -3.13 11.55 -16.94
C GLN A 288 -2.73 12.39 -18.16
N ARG A 289 -1.66 13.17 -18.06
CA ARG A 289 -1.11 13.88 -19.24
C ARG A 289 -0.56 12.90 -20.27
N ALA A 290 0.26 11.94 -19.83
CA ALA A 290 0.89 10.95 -20.71
C ALA A 290 -0.13 10.10 -21.49
N ILE A 291 -1.23 9.65 -20.85
CA ILE A 291 -2.25 8.83 -21.53
C ILE A 291 -3.20 9.64 -22.43
N ARG A 292 -3.26 10.97 -22.28
CA ARG A 292 -4.07 11.87 -23.14
C ARG A 292 -3.30 12.42 -24.32
N SER A 293 -2.00 12.32 -24.31
CA SER A 293 -1.14 12.73 -25.42
C SER A 293 -1.26 11.69 -26.55
N PRO A 294 -1.60 12.09 -27.80
CA PRO A 294 -1.82 11.19 -28.92
C PRO A 294 -0.53 10.48 -29.36
#